data_8a5a2a96bfd535d40129fbd0b8260952
#
_entry.id   8a5a2a96bfd535d40129fbd0b8260952
#
_cell.length_a   1.000
_cell.length_b   1.000
_cell.length_c   1.000
_cell.angle_alpha   90.00
_cell.angle_beta   90.00
_cell.angle_gamma   90.00
#
_symmetry.space_group_name_H-M   'P 1'
#
loop_
_entity.id
_entity.type
_entity.pdbx_description
1 polymer ?
#
loop_
_entity_poly.entity_id
_entity_poly.type
_entity_poly.pdbx_seq_one_letter_code
_entity_poly.pdbx_strand_id
1 'polypeptide(L)'
;MQQPVYLDYAASTPVDPAVVALMTDCLRRPELAGNPAALGHAAGRSAQALVEKARAQVAALINAQPTEIIFCSGATESDNLAVIGAAQFRQARGRHLVTSLTEHKAVIESCRHLATLGWRVTWLKPDADGLIAPAAVEAALEPDTVLVSLMHVNNETGVIQDIAAIGALCRRHEVLLHVDAAQSAGREVIDVRAQQIDLLSLSAHKLYGPK
;
A
#
# COMPACT_ATOMS: atom_id res chain seq x y z
N MET A 1 -6.39 -35.54 -17.99
CA MET A 1 -6.23 -34.22 -18.62
C MET A 1 -5.21 -33.44 -17.76
N GLN A 2 -4.13 -32.97 -18.36
CA GLN A 2 -3.20 -32.07 -17.63
C GLN A 2 -3.94 -30.75 -17.35
N GLN A 3 -3.89 -30.28 -16.10
CA GLN A 3 -4.44 -28.97 -15.77
C GLN A 3 -3.57 -27.88 -16.45
N PRO A 4 -4.19 -26.79 -16.96
CA PRO A 4 -3.43 -25.69 -17.52
C PRO A 4 -2.52 -25.06 -16.46
N VAL A 5 -1.33 -24.64 -16.87
CA VAL A 5 -0.39 -23.95 -15.98
C VAL A 5 -0.87 -22.51 -15.82
N TYR A 6 -1.09 -22.10 -14.54
CA TYR A 6 -1.43 -20.72 -14.20
C TYR A 6 -0.15 -19.89 -14.03
N LEU A 7 -0.02 -18.81 -14.82
CA LEU A 7 1.18 -17.95 -14.83
C LEU A 7 0.91 -16.49 -14.43
N ASP A 8 -0.36 -16.12 -14.21
CA ASP A 8 -0.74 -14.73 -13.89
C ASP A 8 -0.64 -14.43 -12.39
N TYR A 9 0.55 -14.58 -11.82
CA TYR A 9 0.82 -14.32 -10.39
C TYR A 9 0.84 -12.81 -10.05
N ALA A 10 0.90 -11.94 -11.04
CA ALA A 10 0.74 -10.50 -10.84
C ALA A 10 -0.72 -10.12 -10.53
N ALA A 11 -1.68 -10.88 -11.05
CA ALA A 11 -3.09 -10.68 -10.71
C ALA A 11 -3.43 -11.23 -9.32
N SER A 12 -3.04 -12.48 -9.02
CA SER A 12 -3.26 -13.12 -7.72
C SER A 12 -2.40 -14.38 -7.59
N THR A 13 -1.94 -14.68 -6.37
CA THR A 13 -1.18 -15.90 -6.08
C THR A 13 -2.09 -16.99 -5.50
N PRO A 14 -1.75 -18.28 -5.65
CA PRO A 14 -2.32 -19.33 -4.82
C PRO A 14 -2.05 -19.05 -3.33
N VAL A 15 -2.97 -19.43 -2.47
CA VAL A 15 -2.76 -19.30 -1.02
C VAL A 15 -1.74 -20.34 -0.57
N ASP A 16 -0.75 -19.91 0.21
CA ASP A 16 0.26 -20.82 0.78
C ASP A 16 -0.39 -21.86 1.69
N PRO A 17 0.00 -23.14 1.61
CA PRO A 17 -0.56 -24.20 2.46
C PRO A 17 -0.46 -23.91 3.96
N ALA A 18 0.60 -23.23 4.42
CA ALA A 18 0.74 -22.83 5.83
C ALA A 18 -0.31 -21.77 6.21
N VAL A 19 -0.62 -20.84 5.30
CA VAL A 19 -1.68 -19.84 5.50
C VAL A 19 -3.05 -20.52 5.55
N VAL A 20 -3.34 -21.46 4.65
CA VAL A 20 -4.58 -22.24 4.66
C VAL A 20 -4.73 -22.99 5.99
N ALA A 21 -3.66 -23.65 6.46
CA ALA A 21 -3.67 -24.38 7.73
C ALA A 21 -3.96 -23.45 8.91
N LEU A 22 -3.30 -22.29 8.99
CA LEU A 22 -3.52 -21.32 10.06
C LEU A 22 -4.95 -20.76 10.05
N MET A 23 -5.47 -20.39 8.87
CA MET A 23 -6.84 -19.90 8.74
C MET A 23 -7.86 -20.97 9.18
N THR A 24 -7.64 -22.23 8.77
CA THR A 24 -8.49 -23.34 9.16
C THR A 24 -8.45 -23.57 10.68
N ASP A 25 -7.27 -23.50 11.30
CA ASP A 25 -7.12 -23.58 12.75
C ASP A 25 -7.89 -22.47 13.45
N CYS A 26 -7.71 -21.22 13.02
CA CYS A 26 -8.44 -20.08 13.60
C CYS A 26 -9.96 -20.24 13.51
N LEU A 27 -10.48 -20.72 12.37
CA LEU A 27 -11.93 -20.93 12.17
C LEU A 27 -12.51 -22.08 13.03
N ARG A 28 -11.67 -23.06 13.41
CA ARG A 28 -12.08 -24.21 14.25
C ARG A 28 -12.01 -23.92 15.74
N ARG A 29 -11.40 -22.84 16.16
CA ARG A 29 -11.14 -22.52 17.57
C ARG A 29 -12.23 -21.62 18.15
N PRO A 30 -13.15 -22.16 18.99
CA PRO A 30 -14.25 -21.39 19.57
C PRO A 30 -13.78 -20.20 20.40
N GLU A 31 -12.60 -20.30 21.04
CA GLU A 31 -12.01 -19.22 21.83
C GLU A 31 -11.56 -18.01 21.00
N LEU A 32 -11.47 -18.14 19.68
CA LEU A 32 -11.18 -17.04 18.74
C LEU A 32 -12.43 -16.42 18.11
N ALA A 33 -13.63 -16.95 18.41
CA ALA A 33 -14.89 -16.40 17.90
C ALA A 33 -15.29 -15.04 18.53
N GLY A 34 -14.54 -14.57 19.54
CA GLY A 34 -14.80 -13.30 20.21
C GLY A 34 -14.46 -12.10 19.34
N ASN A 35 -15.20 -11.00 19.55
CA ASN A 35 -14.85 -9.71 18.95
C ASN A 35 -13.52 -9.22 19.55
N PRO A 36 -12.47 -8.97 18.75
CA PRO A 36 -11.17 -8.51 19.24
C PRO A 36 -11.21 -7.13 19.95
N ALA A 37 -12.26 -6.34 19.78
CA ALA A 37 -12.48 -5.10 20.53
C ALA A 37 -13.13 -5.33 21.91
N ALA A 38 -13.68 -6.53 22.18
CA ALA A 38 -14.38 -6.85 23.43
C ALA A 38 -13.42 -7.42 24.49
N LEU A 39 -12.61 -6.57 25.11
CA LEU A 39 -11.56 -6.96 26.07
C LEU A 39 -12.08 -7.46 27.43
N GLY A 40 -13.38 -7.28 27.72
CA GLY A 40 -14.00 -7.68 28.97
C GLY A 40 -14.08 -9.19 29.21
N HIS A 41 -13.91 -10.03 28.18
CA HIS A 41 -13.98 -11.48 28.29
C HIS A 41 -12.83 -12.21 27.56
N ALA A 42 -12.60 -13.49 27.92
CA ALA A 42 -11.44 -14.25 27.45
C ALA A 42 -11.40 -14.40 25.93
N ALA A 43 -12.52 -14.71 25.27
CA ALA A 43 -12.57 -14.91 23.83
C ALA A 43 -12.17 -13.62 23.05
N GLY A 44 -12.64 -12.44 23.49
CA GLY A 44 -12.24 -11.18 22.90
C GLY A 44 -10.73 -10.90 23.04
N ARG A 45 -10.15 -11.15 24.23
CA ARG A 45 -8.70 -11.01 24.44
C ARG A 45 -7.89 -12.00 23.60
N SER A 46 -8.35 -13.24 23.45
CA SER A 46 -7.69 -14.24 22.60
C SER A 46 -7.68 -13.83 21.12
N ALA A 47 -8.82 -13.36 20.62
CA ALA A 47 -8.93 -12.84 19.25
C ALA A 47 -8.04 -11.60 19.05
N GLN A 48 -8.03 -10.65 20.00
CA GLN A 48 -7.16 -9.49 19.96
C GLN A 48 -5.68 -9.88 19.89
N ALA A 49 -5.23 -10.80 20.77
CA ALA A 49 -3.84 -11.22 20.79
C ALA A 49 -3.37 -11.79 19.43
N LEU A 50 -4.25 -12.50 18.71
CA LEU A 50 -3.95 -13.00 17.37
C LEU A 50 -3.83 -11.86 16.35
N VAL A 51 -4.76 -10.90 16.37
CA VAL A 51 -4.73 -9.72 15.48
C VAL A 51 -3.46 -8.89 15.74
N GLU A 52 -3.11 -8.63 17.01
CA GLU A 52 -1.92 -7.84 17.34
C GLU A 52 -0.62 -8.57 16.99
N LYS A 53 -0.59 -9.91 17.09
CA LYS A 53 0.54 -10.69 16.56
C LYS A 53 0.69 -10.54 15.06
N ALA A 54 -0.40 -10.63 14.31
CA ALA A 54 -0.39 -10.43 12.85
C ALA A 54 0.05 -9.00 12.49
N ARG A 55 -0.44 -8.00 13.21
CA ARG A 55 -0.06 -6.59 13.06
C ARG A 55 1.44 -6.39 13.25
N ALA A 56 2.03 -6.98 14.30
CA ALA A 56 3.46 -6.90 14.55
C ALA A 56 4.28 -7.59 13.44
N GLN A 57 3.80 -8.70 12.89
CA GLN A 57 4.47 -9.40 11.79
C GLN A 57 4.45 -8.57 10.49
N VAL A 58 3.33 -7.94 10.16
CA VAL A 58 3.24 -7.03 9.00
C VAL A 58 4.13 -5.81 9.20
N ALA A 59 4.14 -5.22 10.39
CA ALA A 59 5.01 -4.10 10.72
C ALA A 59 6.50 -4.46 10.57
N ALA A 60 6.90 -5.63 11.06
CA ALA A 60 8.28 -6.11 10.93
C ALA A 60 8.71 -6.32 9.47
N LEU A 61 7.78 -6.74 8.59
CA LEU A 61 8.07 -6.95 7.16
C LEU A 61 8.53 -5.67 6.46
N ILE A 62 8.07 -4.50 6.91
CA ILE A 62 8.30 -3.21 6.25
C ILE A 62 9.06 -2.21 7.15
N ASN A 63 9.60 -2.66 8.29
CA ASN A 63 10.27 -1.82 9.30
C ASN A 63 9.39 -0.67 9.83
N ALA A 64 8.09 -0.95 10.03
CA ALA A 64 7.12 -0.05 10.67
C ALA A 64 6.90 -0.40 12.14
N GLN A 65 6.16 0.46 12.88
CA GLN A 65 5.63 0.13 14.20
C GLN A 65 4.27 -0.58 14.07
N PRO A 66 3.91 -1.50 14.97
CA PRO A 66 2.59 -2.14 14.93
C PRO A 66 1.42 -1.15 14.92
N THR A 67 1.56 -0.02 15.62
CA THR A 67 0.55 1.05 15.67
C THR A 67 0.36 1.80 14.34
N GLU A 68 1.28 1.65 13.39
CA GLU A 68 1.23 2.24 12.06
C GLU A 68 0.50 1.34 11.05
N ILE A 69 0.14 0.10 11.43
CA ILE A 69 -0.54 -0.84 10.53
C ILE A 69 -2.05 -0.71 10.66
N ILE A 70 -2.72 -0.52 9.52
CA ILE A 70 -4.18 -0.47 9.41
C ILE A 70 -4.63 -1.63 8.51
N PHE A 71 -5.41 -2.56 9.05
CA PHE A 71 -6.02 -3.62 8.27
C PHE A 71 -7.26 -3.11 7.54
N CYS A 72 -7.34 -3.41 6.25
CA CYS A 72 -8.46 -3.08 5.38
C CYS A 72 -8.79 -4.27 4.46
N SER A 73 -9.74 -4.10 3.54
CA SER A 73 -10.19 -5.19 2.67
C SER A 73 -9.24 -5.52 1.52
N GLY A 74 -8.19 -4.71 1.28
CA GLY A 74 -7.21 -4.93 0.22
C GLY A 74 -6.60 -3.63 -0.30
N ALA A 75 -5.68 -3.75 -1.29
CA ALA A 75 -4.92 -2.61 -1.81
C ALA A 75 -5.83 -1.49 -2.35
N THR A 76 -6.94 -1.79 -3.02
CA THR A 76 -7.84 -0.76 -3.53
C THR A 76 -8.41 0.13 -2.42
N GLU A 77 -8.83 -0.45 -1.29
CA GLU A 77 -9.26 0.35 -0.13
C GLU A 77 -8.10 1.11 0.48
N SER A 78 -6.93 0.46 0.62
CA SER A 78 -5.72 1.08 1.14
C SER A 78 -5.29 2.29 0.33
N ASP A 79 -5.24 2.18 -1.01
CA ASP A 79 -4.88 3.27 -1.91
C ASP A 79 -5.88 4.44 -1.82
N ASN A 80 -7.18 4.13 -1.81
CA ASN A 80 -8.21 5.16 -1.65
C ASN A 80 -8.07 5.88 -0.30
N LEU A 81 -7.88 5.12 0.79
CA LEU A 81 -7.69 5.67 2.12
C LEU A 81 -6.43 6.55 2.19
N ALA A 82 -5.33 6.09 1.62
CA ALA A 82 -4.07 6.82 1.59
C ALA A 82 -4.18 8.10 0.76
N VAL A 83 -4.58 8.00 -0.52
CA VAL A 83 -4.58 9.13 -1.45
C VAL A 83 -5.63 10.17 -1.06
N ILE A 84 -6.88 9.75 -0.86
CA ILE A 84 -7.98 10.68 -0.53
C ILE A 84 -7.81 11.20 0.90
N GLY A 85 -7.46 10.32 1.85
CA GLY A 85 -7.28 10.69 3.25
C GLY A 85 -6.11 11.68 3.46
N ALA A 86 -4.94 11.43 2.83
CA ALA A 86 -3.81 12.34 2.90
C ALA A 86 -4.12 13.70 2.26
N ALA A 87 -4.77 13.72 1.10
CA ALA A 87 -5.19 14.94 0.43
C ALA A 87 -6.10 15.76 1.36
N GLN A 88 -7.16 15.16 1.89
CA GLN A 88 -8.09 15.84 2.79
C GLN A 88 -7.42 16.32 4.08
N PHE A 89 -6.55 15.50 4.67
CA PHE A 89 -5.82 15.86 5.88
C PHE A 89 -4.90 17.08 5.68
N ARG A 90 -4.27 17.18 4.50
CA ARG A 90 -3.33 18.25 4.15
C ARG A 90 -3.98 19.42 3.37
N GLN A 91 -5.30 19.43 3.14
CA GLN A 91 -5.98 20.41 2.29
C GLN A 91 -5.77 21.88 2.70
N ALA A 92 -5.49 22.15 3.99
CA ALA A 92 -5.17 23.50 4.46
C ALA A 92 -3.80 23.99 3.97
N ARG A 93 -2.86 23.08 3.64
CA ARG A 93 -1.54 23.38 3.09
C ARG A 93 -1.59 23.61 1.59
N GLY A 94 -2.47 22.90 0.87
CA GLY A 94 -2.58 22.98 -0.57
C GLY A 94 -3.53 21.94 -1.15
N ARG A 95 -3.75 22.04 -2.48
CA ARG A 95 -4.64 21.15 -3.22
C ARG A 95 -4.00 20.65 -4.52
N HIS A 96 -2.74 20.30 -4.43
CA HIS A 96 -2.00 19.71 -5.55
C HIS A 96 -1.40 18.35 -5.14
N LEU A 97 -1.45 17.39 -6.06
CA LEU A 97 -0.82 16.08 -5.92
C LEU A 97 -0.17 15.65 -7.22
N VAL A 98 0.87 14.83 -7.10
CA VAL A 98 1.65 14.30 -8.22
C VAL A 98 1.51 12.78 -8.23
N THR A 99 1.27 12.19 -9.39
CA THR A 99 1.18 10.74 -9.59
C THR A 99 1.65 10.35 -10.98
N SER A 100 1.71 9.05 -11.29
CA SER A 100 2.11 8.56 -12.61
C SER A 100 0.91 8.14 -13.47
N LEU A 101 1.07 8.20 -14.80
CA LEU A 101 0.11 7.65 -15.77
C LEU A 101 0.02 6.12 -15.72
N THR A 102 1.03 5.45 -15.16
CA THR A 102 1.15 4.00 -15.12
C THR A 102 0.75 3.38 -13.77
N GLU A 103 0.12 4.17 -12.91
CA GLU A 103 -0.41 3.69 -11.63
C GLU A 103 -1.52 2.65 -11.82
N HIS A 104 -1.75 1.86 -10.76
CA HIS A 104 -2.93 1.00 -10.70
C HIS A 104 -4.23 1.83 -10.74
N LYS A 105 -5.28 1.27 -11.32
CA LYS A 105 -6.59 1.92 -11.47
C LYS A 105 -7.13 2.50 -10.14
N ALA A 106 -6.85 1.86 -9.00
CA ALA A 106 -7.26 2.34 -7.69
C ALA A 106 -6.70 3.74 -7.37
N VAL A 107 -5.41 3.98 -7.66
CA VAL A 107 -4.74 5.28 -7.48
C VAL A 107 -5.24 6.28 -8.52
N ILE A 108 -5.32 5.87 -9.79
CA ILE A 108 -5.80 6.73 -10.88
C ILE A 108 -7.20 7.27 -10.58
N GLU A 109 -8.14 6.40 -10.21
CA GLU A 109 -9.53 6.82 -9.94
C GLU A 109 -9.65 7.67 -8.67
N SER A 110 -8.82 7.41 -7.63
CA SER A 110 -8.74 8.27 -6.44
C SER A 110 -8.28 9.68 -6.80
N CYS A 111 -7.24 9.80 -7.64
CA CYS A 111 -6.75 11.09 -8.13
C CYS A 111 -7.79 11.80 -9.02
N ARG A 112 -8.47 11.06 -9.92
CA ARG A 112 -9.55 11.62 -10.73
C ARG A 112 -10.73 12.12 -9.89
N HIS A 113 -11.10 11.35 -8.86
CA HIS A 113 -12.13 11.78 -7.91
C HIS A 113 -11.73 13.10 -7.23
N LEU A 114 -10.51 13.22 -6.73
CA LEU A 114 -10.02 14.46 -6.14
C LEU A 114 -10.06 15.62 -7.13
N ALA A 115 -9.73 15.38 -8.41
CA ALA A 115 -9.83 16.40 -9.45
C ALA A 115 -11.27 16.93 -9.61
N THR A 116 -12.31 16.09 -9.49
CA THR A 116 -13.71 16.53 -9.49
C THR A 116 -14.07 17.43 -8.29
N LEU A 117 -13.28 17.34 -7.21
CA LEU A 117 -13.42 18.16 -5.99
C LEU A 117 -12.53 19.41 -6.01
N GLY A 118 -11.95 19.77 -7.17
CA GLY A 118 -11.14 20.97 -7.35
C GLY A 118 -9.67 20.83 -6.97
N TRP A 119 -9.16 19.60 -6.88
CA TRP A 119 -7.74 19.34 -6.72
C TRP A 119 -7.02 19.39 -8.07
N ARG A 120 -5.79 19.88 -8.09
CA ARG A 120 -4.90 19.76 -9.25
C ARG A 120 -4.10 18.47 -9.13
N VAL A 121 -3.97 17.76 -10.26
CA VAL A 121 -3.22 16.51 -10.36
C VAL A 121 -2.22 16.62 -11.49
N THR A 122 -0.93 16.52 -11.16
CA THR A 122 0.12 16.38 -12.17
C THR A 122 0.36 14.89 -12.43
N TRP A 123 0.20 14.51 -13.70
CA TRP A 123 0.38 13.14 -14.19
C TRP A 123 1.75 13.00 -14.84
N LEU A 124 2.67 12.33 -14.17
CA LEU A 124 3.99 12.05 -14.71
C LEU A 124 3.92 10.97 -15.77
N LYS A 125 4.60 11.22 -16.89
CA LYS A 125 4.80 10.21 -17.92
C LYS A 125 6.13 9.51 -17.66
N PRO A 126 6.16 8.15 -17.56
CA PRO A 126 7.40 7.42 -17.49
C PRO A 126 8.27 7.64 -18.74
N ASP A 127 9.56 7.41 -18.62
CA ASP A 127 10.48 7.35 -19.74
C ASP A 127 10.29 6.09 -20.59
N ALA A 128 11.19 5.85 -21.57
CA ALA A 128 11.12 4.70 -22.47
C ALA A 128 11.32 3.36 -21.74
N ASP A 129 12.00 3.37 -20.59
CA ASP A 129 12.26 2.19 -19.75
C ASP A 129 11.16 2.00 -18.68
N GLY A 130 10.16 2.90 -18.64
CA GLY A 130 9.05 2.87 -17.68
C GLY A 130 9.37 3.51 -16.33
N LEU A 131 10.50 4.21 -16.21
CA LEU A 131 10.95 4.82 -14.97
C LEU A 131 10.40 6.26 -14.82
N ILE A 132 10.12 6.63 -13.58
CA ILE A 132 9.86 8.01 -13.16
C ILE A 132 11.13 8.54 -12.48
N ALA A 133 11.88 9.35 -13.20
CA ALA A 133 13.09 9.95 -12.65
C ALA A 133 12.78 10.87 -11.46
N PRO A 134 13.55 10.83 -10.35
CA PRO A 134 13.38 11.77 -9.22
C PRO A 134 13.36 13.23 -9.64
N ALA A 135 14.17 13.61 -10.63
CA ALA A 135 14.18 14.97 -11.19
C ALA A 135 12.84 15.35 -11.86
N ALA A 136 12.13 14.40 -12.47
CA ALA A 136 10.80 14.65 -13.03
C ALA A 136 9.75 14.87 -11.92
N VAL A 137 9.87 14.14 -10.80
CA VAL A 137 9.05 14.37 -9.61
C VAL A 137 9.33 15.76 -9.06
N GLU A 138 10.62 16.13 -8.89
CA GLU A 138 11.03 17.44 -8.35
C GLU A 138 10.50 18.61 -9.21
N ALA A 139 10.60 18.49 -10.53
CA ALA A 139 10.09 19.51 -11.47
C ALA A 139 8.56 19.63 -11.45
N ALA A 140 7.84 18.61 -10.99
CA ALA A 140 6.38 18.61 -10.88
C ALA A 140 5.87 19.13 -9.52
N LEU A 141 6.75 19.31 -8.53
CA LEU A 141 6.35 19.87 -7.24
C LEU A 141 6.02 21.35 -7.35
N GLU A 142 4.89 21.73 -6.80
CA GLU A 142 4.45 23.12 -6.64
C GLU A 142 4.43 23.51 -5.15
N PRO A 143 4.41 24.81 -4.81
CA PRO A 143 4.42 25.26 -3.40
C PRO A 143 3.28 24.68 -2.56
N ASP A 144 2.17 24.30 -3.17
CA ASP A 144 0.99 23.72 -2.53
C ASP A 144 0.82 22.22 -2.84
N THR A 145 1.88 21.53 -3.31
CA THR A 145 1.87 20.07 -3.42
C THR A 145 1.84 19.46 -2.02
N VAL A 146 0.92 18.53 -1.81
CA VAL A 146 0.75 17.87 -0.50
C VAL A 146 1.05 16.38 -0.52
N LEU A 147 0.99 15.74 -1.70
CA LEU A 147 1.15 14.30 -1.85
C LEU A 147 1.84 13.97 -3.19
N VAL A 148 2.80 13.06 -3.14
CA VAL A 148 3.27 12.27 -4.29
C VAL A 148 2.78 10.85 -4.07
N SER A 149 2.15 10.24 -5.08
CA SER A 149 1.68 8.84 -5.03
C SER A 149 2.25 8.08 -6.22
N LEU A 150 3.09 7.08 -5.94
CA LEU A 150 3.74 6.26 -6.97
C LEU A 150 3.75 4.79 -6.57
N MET A 151 3.56 3.90 -7.55
CA MET A 151 3.74 2.46 -7.31
C MET A 151 5.23 2.11 -7.25
N HIS A 152 5.59 1.15 -6.39
CA HIS A 152 6.97 0.68 -6.28
C HIS A 152 7.35 -0.24 -7.46
N VAL A 153 6.51 -1.25 -7.73
CA VAL A 153 6.71 -2.18 -8.86
C VAL A 153 5.46 -2.18 -9.73
N ASN A 154 5.65 -1.94 -11.02
CA ASN A 154 4.53 -1.88 -11.95
C ASN A 154 3.95 -3.28 -12.22
N ASN A 155 2.63 -3.41 -12.12
CA ASN A 155 1.93 -4.69 -12.24
C ASN A 155 1.88 -5.26 -13.67
N GLU A 156 2.12 -4.43 -14.69
CA GLU A 156 2.10 -4.85 -16.10
C GLU A 156 3.52 -5.07 -16.65
N THR A 157 4.43 -4.14 -16.34
CA THR A 157 5.78 -4.13 -16.92
C THR A 157 6.85 -4.71 -16.00
N GLY A 158 6.60 -4.77 -14.68
CA GLY A 158 7.57 -5.21 -13.68
C GLY A 158 8.65 -4.16 -13.37
N VAL A 159 8.55 -2.96 -13.90
CA VAL A 159 9.51 -1.88 -13.65
C VAL A 159 9.50 -1.48 -12.17
N ILE A 160 10.70 -1.36 -11.57
CA ILE A 160 10.90 -0.99 -10.17
C ILE A 160 11.31 0.47 -10.10
N GLN A 161 10.57 1.30 -9.37
CA GLN A 161 10.85 2.73 -9.18
C GLN A 161 11.85 2.96 -8.04
N ASP A 162 12.68 4.00 -8.15
CA ASP A 162 13.61 4.41 -7.08
C ASP A 162 12.88 5.17 -5.96
N ILE A 163 12.14 4.42 -5.15
CA ILE A 163 11.35 4.98 -4.05
C ILE A 163 12.23 5.67 -3.01
N ALA A 164 13.47 5.19 -2.79
CA ALA A 164 14.37 5.81 -1.82
C ALA A 164 14.78 7.24 -2.22
N ALA A 165 15.16 7.45 -3.49
CA ALA A 165 15.48 8.77 -4.00
C ALA A 165 14.26 9.70 -4.00
N ILE A 166 13.07 9.17 -4.38
CA ILE A 166 11.82 9.93 -4.38
C ILE A 166 11.40 10.27 -2.95
N GLY A 167 11.54 9.36 -1.98
CA GLY A 167 11.23 9.61 -0.57
C GLY A 167 12.12 10.70 0.04
N ALA A 168 13.43 10.63 -0.23
CA ALA A 168 14.36 11.68 0.19
C ALA A 168 14.00 13.06 -0.40
N LEU A 169 13.54 13.08 -1.66
CA LEU A 169 13.06 14.29 -2.32
C LEU A 169 11.79 14.82 -1.62
N CYS A 170 10.76 13.99 -1.47
CA CYS A 170 9.49 14.37 -0.84
C CYS A 170 9.72 14.92 0.58
N ARG A 171 10.61 14.29 1.34
CA ARG A 171 10.98 14.74 2.69
C ARG A 171 11.58 16.14 2.69
N ARG A 172 12.50 16.46 1.75
CA ARG A 172 13.11 17.82 1.63
C ARG A 172 12.07 18.90 1.35
N HIS A 173 11.03 18.57 0.60
CA HIS A 173 9.94 19.47 0.24
C HIS A 173 8.74 19.41 1.19
N GLU A 174 8.82 18.61 2.26
CA GLU A 174 7.75 18.37 3.23
C GLU A 174 6.43 17.90 2.59
N VAL A 175 6.52 17.18 1.48
CA VAL A 175 5.41 16.53 0.77
C VAL A 175 5.29 15.09 1.25
N LEU A 176 4.07 14.60 1.45
CA LEU A 176 3.86 13.19 1.81
C LEU A 176 4.15 12.29 0.61
N LEU A 177 4.77 11.12 0.88
CA LEU A 177 4.94 10.06 -0.10
C LEU A 177 4.01 8.89 0.23
N HIS A 178 3.10 8.58 -0.70
CA HIS A 178 2.36 7.32 -0.75
C HIS A 178 2.99 6.37 -1.76
N VAL A 179 3.14 5.10 -1.38
CA VAL A 179 3.67 4.04 -2.24
C VAL A 179 2.67 2.89 -2.34
N ASP A 180 2.18 2.59 -3.54
CA ASP A 180 1.49 1.34 -3.81
C ASP A 180 2.54 0.22 -3.95
N ALA A 181 2.64 -0.61 -2.91
CA ALA A 181 3.56 -1.74 -2.82
C ALA A 181 2.85 -3.09 -3.01
N ALA A 182 1.66 -3.11 -3.63
CA ALA A 182 0.88 -4.34 -3.81
C ALA A 182 1.63 -5.42 -4.61
N GLN A 183 2.55 -5.04 -5.51
CA GLN A 183 3.37 -5.98 -6.28
C GLN A 183 4.73 -6.27 -5.64
N SER A 184 5.26 -5.38 -4.82
CA SER A 184 6.62 -5.45 -4.30
C SER A 184 6.73 -6.04 -2.90
N ALA A 185 5.70 -5.89 -2.07
CA ALA A 185 5.73 -6.39 -0.70
C ALA A 185 6.07 -7.89 -0.66
N GLY A 186 7.04 -8.27 0.20
CA GLY A 186 7.53 -9.65 0.33
C GLY A 186 8.35 -10.18 -0.85
N ARG A 187 8.59 -9.37 -1.89
CA ARG A 187 9.46 -9.70 -3.04
C ARG A 187 10.67 -8.78 -3.10
N GLU A 188 10.43 -7.49 -2.87
CA GLU A 188 11.45 -6.47 -2.72
C GLU A 188 11.62 -6.09 -1.25
N VAL A 189 12.80 -5.62 -0.88
CA VAL A 189 13.04 -5.11 0.47
C VAL A 189 12.39 -3.75 0.60
N ILE A 190 11.42 -3.64 1.51
CA ILE A 190 10.76 -2.38 1.84
C ILE A 190 11.14 -2.01 3.27
N ASP A 191 11.73 -0.83 3.43
CA ASP A 191 12.01 -0.20 4.71
C ASP A 191 11.40 1.20 4.70
N VAL A 192 10.22 1.35 5.29
CA VAL A 192 9.46 2.62 5.23
C VAL A 192 10.22 3.78 5.86
N ARG A 193 11.14 3.50 6.81
CA ARG A 193 11.96 4.53 7.47
C ARG A 193 13.13 4.96 6.60
N ALA A 194 13.90 3.98 6.10
CA ALA A 194 15.04 4.26 5.24
C ALA A 194 14.62 4.90 3.91
N GLN A 195 13.50 4.44 3.34
CA GLN A 195 12.92 4.96 2.10
C GLN A 195 12.02 6.19 2.30
N GLN A 196 11.82 6.63 3.55
CA GLN A 196 11.05 7.83 3.92
C GLN A 196 9.62 7.82 3.35
N ILE A 197 8.97 6.66 3.43
CA ILE A 197 7.59 6.45 3.00
C ILE A 197 6.64 6.85 4.14
N ASP A 198 5.66 7.72 3.85
CA ASP A 198 4.67 8.14 4.83
C ASP A 198 3.43 7.23 4.84
N LEU A 199 3.03 6.72 3.67
CA LEU A 199 1.86 5.87 3.46
C LEU A 199 2.23 4.73 2.52
N LEU A 200 1.87 3.49 2.88
CA LEU A 200 2.19 2.30 2.09
C LEU A 200 0.96 1.41 1.95
N SER A 201 0.64 1.00 0.73
CA SER A 201 -0.45 0.05 0.45
C SER A 201 0.08 -1.33 0.15
N LEU A 202 -0.50 -2.35 0.80
CA LEU A 202 -0.15 -3.77 0.64
C LEU A 202 -1.39 -4.60 0.27
N SER A 203 -1.17 -5.79 -0.28
CA SER A 203 -2.24 -6.74 -0.61
C SER A 203 -1.84 -8.18 -0.29
N ALA A 204 -2.62 -8.86 0.54
CA ALA A 204 -2.32 -10.22 0.96
C ALA A 204 -2.37 -11.25 -0.19
N HIS A 205 -3.36 -11.14 -1.09
CA HIS A 205 -3.55 -12.13 -2.18
C HIS A 205 -2.46 -12.10 -3.26
N LYS A 206 -1.54 -11.14 -3.21
CA LYS A 206 -0.34 -11.07 -4.06
C LYS A 206 0.92 -11.57 -3.33
N LEU A 207 0.77 -11.91 -2.04
CA LEU A 207 1.79 -12.43 -1.12
C LEU A 207 1.46 -13.85 -0.64
N TYR A 208 0.83 -14.66 -1.47
CA TYR A 208 0.37 -16.01 -1.13
C TYR A 208 -0.60 -16.04 0.06
N GLY A 209 -1.25 -14.93 0.37
CA GLY A 209 -2.31 -14.79 1.34
C GLY A 209 -3.71 -14.96 0.70
N PRO A 210 -4.79 -14.87 1.50
CA PRO A 210 -6.17 -14.98 1.02
C PRO A 210 -6.59 -13.76 0.19
N LYS A 211 -7.61 -13.99 -0.66
CA LYS A 211 -8.33 -12.93 -1.39
C LYS A 211 -9.33 -12.25 -0.48
#